data_2d18e27f0528032fe7ef6842a1cb1852
#
_entry.id   2d18e27f0528032fe7ef6842a1cb1852
#
_cell.length_a   1.000
_cell.length_b   1.000
_cell.length_c   1.000
_cell.angle_alpha   90.00
_cell.angle_beta   90.00
_cell.angle_gamma   90.00
#
_symmetry.space_group_name_H-M   'P 1'
#
loop_
_entity.id
_entity.type
_entity.pdbx_description
1 polymer ?
#
loop_
_entity_poly.entity_id
_entity_poly.type
_entity_poly.pdbx_seq_one_letter_code
_entity_poly.pdbx_strand_id
1 'polypeptide(L)'
;MNVTASRRTSFAGWAGDHALALDTLDSRLAVDDLEPLRDIVGGARVVALGESSHHIREFYQVRHRILRFLVERCGFEVYALEAPFTQGQVLDGWVRAGPGTVEQVAADGIALSLGRCREMHETLTWMRERNLTAAAPPLRCLGTDLPGAAGSPLPALEEVAGYVRRAAPEALAALEQAVSVARRFHDPVTITALGRYQSLGPGEQDLLTSALSLLMGHLQRLALVQRARGHGAEHDTAMWHLRGAWYLDQLHRANAQEGFESASTFRDVYMAESVLRLLEGGTRVVLAAHNWHIQRTPAADSQGNPLLPAGAHLAAALGDDYRAIGVTSSLGRTTTLGEPTPERPQGAWYDAPLPPPAEGSIEAAFPTDRLWTLADLRAARPHIDDAASFQHSRMADYFLDIPVFEAFDAIAHVSRTTGTDHVLTRAEG
;
A
#
# COMPACT_ATOMS: atom_id res chain seq x y z
N MET A 1 7.92 -50.17 -9.39
CA MET A 1 8.15 -49.12 -8.40
C MET A 1 6.81 -48.51 -8.03
N ASN A 2 6.26 -48.91 -6.87
CA ASN A 2 5.04 -48.28 -6.36
C ASN A 2 5.40 -46.84 -5.87
N VAL A 3 5.01 -45.86 -6.65
CA VAL A 3 4.93 -44.48 -6.15
C VAL A 3 3.78 -44.47 -5.16
N THR A 4 4.10 -44.56 -3.88
CA THR A 4 3.13 -44.27 -2.80
C THR A 4 2.64 -42.86 -3.03
N ALA A 5 1.42 -42.67 -3.52
CA ALA A 5 0.76 -41.38 -3.57
C ALA A 5 0.77 -40.84 -2.12
N SER A 6 1.52 -39.81 -1.89
CA SER A 6 1.51 -39.07 -0.60
C SER A 6 0.05 -38.68 -0.34
N ARG A 7 -0.51 -39.15 0.77
CA ARG A 7 -1.89 -38.85 1.14
C ARG A 7 -1.94 -37.32 1.39
N ARG A 8 -2.68 -36.59 0.59
CA ARG A 8 -2.91 -35.15 0.81
C ARG A 8 -3.58 -34.95 2.17
N THR A 9 -3.25 -33.87 2.83
CA THR A 9 -3.79 -33.49 4.14
C THR A 9 -4.60 -32.17 4.01
N SER A 10 -5.30 -31.78 5.07
CA SER A 10 -5.88 -30.45 5.14
C SER A 10 -4.79 -29.37 5.25
N PHE A 11 -5.07 -28.15 4.81
CA PHE A 11 -4.14 -27.03 4.99
C PHE A 11 -3.82 -26.78 6.47
N ALA A 12 -4.80 -26.88 7.36
CA ALA A 12 -4.57 -26.73 8.81
C ALA A 12 -3.55 -27.76 9.33
N GLY A 13 -3.65 -29.02 8.90
CA GLY A 13 -2.66 -30.06 9.25
C GLY A 13 -1.28 -29.75 8.66
N TRP A 14 -1.23 -29.38 7.37
CA TRP A 14 0.04 -29.01 6.74
C TRP A 14 0.68 -27.79 7.40
N ALA A 15 -0.11 -26.73 7.70
CA ALA A 15 0.40 -25.53 8.36
C ALA A 15 0.93 -25.80 9.78
N GLY A 16 0.26 -26.69 10.54
CA GLY A 16 0.74 -27.14 11.85
C GLY A 16 2.13 -27.77 11.82
N ASP A 17 2.44 -28.53 10.74
CA ASP A 17 3.69 -29.26 10.61
C ASP A 17 4.80 -28.50 9.88
N HIS A 18 4.45 -27.54 8.96
CA HIS A 18 5.42 -26.95 8.02
C HIS A 18 5.47 -25.43 8.04
N ALA A 19 4.44 -24.73 8.57
CA ALA A 19 4.51 -23.28 8.68
C ALA A 19 5.61 -22.87 9.68
N LEU A 20 6.36 -21.85 9.33
CA LEU A 20 7.42 -21.31 10.18
C LEU A 20 6.79 -20.65 11.42
N ALA A 21 6.97 -21.22 12.59
CA ALA A 21 6.58 -20.64 13.86
C ALA A 21 7.65 -19.65 14.33
N LEU A 22 7.25 -18.47 14.75
CA LEU A 22 8.11 -17.35 15.12
C LEU A 22 7.72 -16.82 16.49
N ASP A 23 8.70 -16.66 17.37
CA ASP A 23 8.51 -16.39 18.80
C ASP A 23 8.81 -14.93 19.17
N THR A 24 9.09 -14.07 18.19
CA THR A 24 9.36 -12.65 18.45
C THR A 24 8.77 -11.74 17.39
N LEU A 25 8.29 -10.58 17.84
CA LEU A 25 7.91 -9.42 17.01
C LEU A 25 8.89 -8.25 17.20
N ASP A 26 9.89 -8.39 18.09
CA ASP A 26 10.86 -7.33 18.33
C ASP A 26 11.77 -7.14 17.10
N SER A 27 11.58 -6.03 16.42
CA SER A 27 12.35 -5.69 15.23
C SER A 27 13.84 -5.40 15.49
N ARG A 28 14.24 -5.21 16.73
CA ARG A 28 15.66 -4.96 17.11
C ARG A 28 16.48 -6.25 17.17
N LEU A 29 15.83 -7.40 17.32
CA LEU A 29 16.51 -8.69 17.35
C LEU A 29 16.99 -9.08 15.94
N ALA A 30 17.94 -10.01 15.88
CA ALA A 30 18.41 -10.60 14.63
C ALA A 30 17.24 -11.24 13.86
N VAL A 31 17.38 -11.29 12.53
CA VAL A 31 16.35 -11.81 11.61
C VAL A 31 16.71 -13.17 11.03
N ASP A 32 17.65 -13.90 11.66
CA ASP A 32 18.10 -15.22 11.19
C ASP A 32 16.99 -16.29 11.29
N ASP A 33 16.04 -16.10 12.18
CA ASP A 33 14.82 -16.90 12.30
C ASP A 33 13.89 -16.80 11.08
N LEU A 34 14.07 -15.78 10.26
CA LEU A 34 13.34 -15.56 9.00
C LEU A 34 14.04 -16.17 7.77
N GLU A 35 15.17 -16.88 7.92
CA GLU A 35 15.91 -17.42 6.77
C GLU A 35 15.03 -18.26 5.81
N PRO A 36 14.03 -19.07 6.29
CA PRO A 36 13.10 -19.77 5.39
C PRO A 36 12.26 -18.86 4.48
N LEU A 37 12.08 -17.57 4.81
CA LEU A 37 11.41 -16.60 3.94
C LEU A 37 12.13 -16.44 2.59
N ARG A 38 13.43 -16.76 2.51
CA ARG A 38 14.21 -16.72 1.27
C ARG A 38 13.59 -17.59 0.16
N ASP A 39 13.04 -18.74 0.52
CA ASP A 39 12.39 -19.66 -0.45
C ASP A 39 11.08 -19.08 -0.97
N ILE A 40 10.33 -18.39 -0.11
CA ILE A 40 9.11 -17.66 -0.52
C ILE A 40 9.45 -16.53 -1.48
N VAL A 41 10.48 -15.74 -1.16
CA VAL A 41 10.94 -14.60 -1.95
C VAL A 41 11.50 -15.06 -3.30
N GLY A 42 12.34 -16.09 -3.30
CA GLY A 42 13.02 -16.55 -4.51
C GLY A 42 13.73 -15.43 -5.26
N GLY A 43 13.48 -15.34 -6.57
CA GLY A 43 14.02 -14.30 -7.43
C GLY A 43 13.18 -13.02 -7.52
N ALA A 44 12.08 -12.89 -6.76
CA ALA A 44 11.13 -11.81 -6.91
C ALA A 44 11.76 -10.42 -6.80
N ARG A 45 11.35 -9.52 -7.69
CA ARG A 45 11.76 -8.11 -7.69
C ARG A 45 10.86 -7.25 -6.83
N VAL A 46 9.61 -7.67 -6.64
CA VAL A 46 8.65 -7.04 -5.73
C VAL A 46 8.15 -8.05 -4.72
N VAL A 47 8.28 -7.74 -3.43
CA VAL A 47 7.61 -8.45 -2.34
C VAL A 47 6.62 -7.49 -1.70
N ALA A 48 5.33 -7.82 -1.80
CA ALA A 48 4.26 -7.06 -1.19
C ALA A 48 3.91 -7.64 0.19
N LEU A 49 3.88 -6.78 1.20
CA LEU A 49 3.56 -7.10 2.59
C LEU A 49 2.22 -6.47 2.96
N GLY A 50 1.25 -7.30 3.24
CA GLY A 50 -0.11 -6.91 3.54
C GLY A 50 -0.35 -6.42 4.97
N GLU A 51 -1.59 -6.11 5.23
CA GLU A 51 -2.27 -6.03 6.52
C GLU A 51 -3.77 -6.20 6.29
N SER A 52 -4.44 -6.96 7.14
CA SER A 52 -5.89 -7.14 7.05
C SER A 52 -6.68 -6.01 7.73
N SER A 53 -6.01 -5.15 8.47
CA SER A 53 -6.59 -3.97 9.11
C SER A 53 -5.49 -2.94 9.36
N HIS A 54 -5.80 -1.67 9.19
CA HIS A 54 -4.92 -0.57 9.56
C HIS A 54 -4.77 -0.46 11.08
N HIS A 55 -3.72 0.23 11.54
CA HIS A 55 -3.47 0.57 12.95
C HIS A 55 -3.38 -0.63 13.90
N ILE A 56 -2.89 -1.76 13.42
CA ILE A 56 -2.60 -2.95 14.24
C ILE A 56 -1.10 -3.03 14.50
N ARG A 57 -0.74 -2.97 15.78
CA ARG A 57 0.66 -2.97 16.26
C ARG A 57 1.47 -4.13 15.71
N GLU A 58 0.97 -5.33 15.87
CA GLU A 58 1.66 -6.55 15.49
C GLU A 58 1.89 -6.65 13.97
N PHE A 59 0.99 -6.09 13.15
CA PHE A 59 1.18 -6.07 11.69
C PHE A 59 2.35 -5.17 11.28
N TYR A 60 2.50 -4.00 11.91
CA TYR A 60 3.69 -3.16 11.70
C TYR A 60 4.97 -3.87 12.13
N GLN A 61 4.95 -4.57 13.26
CA GLN A 61 6.11 -5.29 13.77
C GLN A 61 6.50 -6.45 12.85
N VAL A 62 5.53 -7.24 12.36
CA VAL A 62 5.77 -8.31 11.35
C VAL A 62 6.37 -7.70 10.08
N ARG A 63 5.76 -6.64 9.54
CA ARG A 63 6.27 -5.95 8.35
C ARG A 63 7.69 -5.43 8.56
N HIS A 64 7.99 -4.84 9.71
CA HIS A 64 9.32 -4.32 10.01
C HIS A 64 10.36 -5.44 10.07
N ARG A 65 10.06 -6.58 10.71
CA ARG A 65 10.97 -7.73 10.74
C ARG A 65 11.21 -8.29 9.34
N ILE A 66 10.14 -8.49 8.56
CA ILE A 66 10.25 -8.97 7.17
C ILE A 66 11.00 -7.96 6.30
N LEU A 67 10.72 -6.65 6.41
CA LEU A 67 11.47 -5.60 5.71
C LEU A 67 12.97 -5.68 6.02
N ARG A 68 13.34 -5.81 7.29
CA ARG A 68 14.74 -5.95 7.68
C ARG A 68 15.39 -7.15 7.03
N PHE A 69 14.73 -8.30 7.06
CA PHE A 69 15.23 -9.51 6.40
C PHE A 69 15.43 -9.29 4.88
N LEU A 70 14.44 -8.72 4.20
CA LEU A 70 14.52 -8.46 2.77
C LEU A 70 15.65 -7.50 2.41
N VAL A 71 15.87 -6.48 3.22
CA VAL A 71 16.94 -5.50 3.01
C VAL A 71 18.31 -6.11 3.36
N GLU A 72 18.44 -6.74 4.51
CA GLU A 72 19.73 -7.23 5.04
C GLU A 72 20.22 -8.52 4.36
N ARG A 73 19.29 -9.38 3.89
CA ARG A 73 19.58 -10.72 3.36
C ARG A 73 19.24 -10.92 1.88
N CYS A 74 18.33 -10.11 1.32
CA CYS A 74 17.81 -10.31 -0.03
C CYS A 74 18.08 -9.14 -0.99
N GLY A 75 18.71 -8.04 -0.53
CA GLY A 75 19.13 -6.93 -1.38
C GLY A 75 17.97 -6.05 -1.88
N PHE A 76 16.89 -5.91 -1.09
CA PHE A 76 15.84 -4.94 -1.35
C PHE A 76 16.30 -3.54 -0.95
N GLU A 77 15.97 -2.52 -1.75
CA GLU A 77 16.50 -1.16 -1.63
C GLU A 77 15.43 -0.09 -1.47
N VAL A 78 14.16 -0.43 -1.73
CA VAL A 78 13.04 0.51 -1.66
C VAL A 78 11.95 -0.06 -0.77
N TYR A 79 11.48 0.75 0.17
CA TYR A 79 10.26 0.53 0.93
C TYR A 79 9.18 1.46 0.36
N ALA A 80 8.27 0.90 -0.40
CA ALA A 80 7.16 1.59 -1.05
C ALA A 80 5.90 1.44 -0.19
N LEU A 81 5.26 2.55 0.15
CA LEU A 81 4.14 2.59 1.08
C LEU A 81 2.83 2.92 0.38
N GLU A 82 1.71 2.40 0.90
CA GLU A 82 0.37 2.93 0.68
C GLU A 82 0.26 4.33 1.33
N ALA A 83 0.96 5.27 0.73
CA ALA A 83 1.02 6.67 1.14
C ALA A 83 1.06 7.54 -0.12
N PRO A 84 0.52 8.77 -0.09
CA PRO A 84 0.53 9.63 -1.26
C PRO A 84 1.93 9.83 -1.80
N PHE A 85 2.12 9.63 -3.11
CA PHE A 85 3.42 9.83 -3.75
C PHE A 85 3.96 11.24 -3.52
N THR A 86 3.09 12.24 -3.64
CA THR A 86 3.48 13.65 -3.53
C THR A 86 3.95 14.00 -2.11
N GLN A 87 3.11 13.75 -1.12
CA GLN A 87 3.45 14.05 0.27
C GLN A 87 4.54 13.12 0.79
N GLY A 88 4.58 11.87 0.34
CA GLY A 88 5.57 10.88 0.73
C GLY A 88 7.03 11.21 0.34
N GLN A 89 7.26 12.23 -0.51
CA GLN A 89 8.63 12.67 -0.84
C GLN A 89 9.43 13.10 0.39
N VAL A 90 8.78 13.64 1.42
CA VAL A 90 9.45 14.04 2.67
C VAL A 90 10.05 12.83 3.42
N LEU A 91 9.42 11.64 3.28
CA LEU A 91 9.93 10.40 3.90
C LEU A 91 11.29 10.01 3.32
N ASP A 92 11.40 9.98 1.97
CA ASP A 92 12.65 9.66 1.28
C ASP A 92 13.76 10.65 1.62
N GLY A 93 13.43 11.93 1.65
CA GLY A 93 14.35 12.98 2.08
C GLY A 93 14.86 12.75 3.51
N TRP A 94 13.96 12.43 4.43
CA TRP A 94 14.30 12.25 5.84
C TRP A 94 15.12 10.98 6.11
N VAL A 95 14.74 9.83 5.55
CA VAL A 95 15.51 8.59 5.74
C VAL A 95 16.92 8.68 5.13
N ARG A 96 17.14 9.62 4.20
CA ARG A 96 18.43 9.95 3.60
C ARG A 96 19.13 11.15 4.26
N ALA A 97 18.93 11.34 5.55
CA ALA A 97 19.54 12.36 6.40
C ALA A 97 18.96 13.78 6.26
N GLY A 98 17.80 13.97 5.64
CA GLY A 98 17.09 15.25 5.60
C GLY A 98 16.64 15.76 6.98
N PRO A 99 16.22 17.02 7.10
CA PRO A 99 15.82 17.65 8.36
C PRO A 99 14.45 17.15 8.86
N GLY A 100 14.11 17.51 10.09
CA GLY A 100 12.83 17.24 10.75
C GLY A 100 12.89 16.11 11.77
N THR A 101 11.78 15.89 12.47
CA THR A 101 11.60 14.74 13.38
C THR A 101 10.84 13.62 12.67
N VAL A 102 10.96 12.39 13.15
CA VAL A 102 10.25 11.24 12.56
C VAL A 102 8.73 11.42 12.65
N GLU A 103 8.24 11.97 13.76
CA GLU A 103 6.81 12.20 13.99
C GLU A 103 6.25 13.19 12.97
N GLN A 104 6.97 14.28 12.71
CA GLN A 104 6.55 15.32 11.76
C GLN A 104 6.54 14.76 10.32
N VAL A 105 7.64 14.17 9.86
CA VAL A 105 7.72 13.69 8.48
C VAL A 105 6.78 12.52 8.22
N ALA A 106 6.52 11.66 9.21
CA ALA A 106 5.56 10.59 9.10
C ALA A 106 4.12 11.13 9.04
N ALA A 107 3.79 12.12 9.87
CA ALA A 107 2.46 12.77 9.84
C ALA A 107 2.20 13.51 8.53
N ASP A 108 3.23 14.16 7.96
CA ASP A 108 3.12 14.92 6.71
C ASP A 108 3.10 14.01 5.47
N GLY A 109 3.86 12.90 5.52
CA GLY A 109 4.09 12.02 4.37
C GLY A 109 3.16 10.82 4.26
N ILE A 110 2.47 10.42 5.34
CA ILE A 110 1.64 9.21 5.39
C ILE A 110 0.21 9.59 5.75
N ALA A 111 -0.74 9.21 4.88
CA ALA A 111 -2.15 9.54 5.03
C ALA A 111 -2.87 8.70 6.12
N LEU A 112 -4.15 8.99 6.33
CA LEU A 112 -5.09 8.25 7.17
C LEU A 112 -4.63 8.08 8.63
N SER A 113 -3.82 9.00 9.14
CA SER A 113 -3.17 8.93 10.47
C SER A 113 -2.22 7.73 10.69
N LEU A 114 -1.94 6.92 9.66
CA LEU A 114 -0.97 5.81 9.73
C LEU A 114 0.44 6.29 10.10
N GLY A 115 0.78 7.55 9.72
CA GLY A 115 2.01 8.20 10.11
C GLY A 115 2.13 8.55 11.61
N ARG A 116 1.07 8.37 12.40
CA ARG A 116 1.10 8.58 13.87
C ARG A 116 1.46 7.32 14.65
N CYS A 117 1.53 6.17 13.97
CA CYS A 117 1.87 4.91 14.62
C CYS A 117 3.32 4.91 15.09
N ARG A 118 3.55 4.63 16.35
CA ARG A 118 4.90 4.48 16.93
C ARG A 118 5.72 3.43 16.17
N GLU A 119 5.12 2.34 15.80
CA GLU A 119 5.75 1.24 15.07
C GLU A 119 6.21 1.67 13.66
N MET A 120 5.48 2.61 13.03
CA MET A 120 5.93 3.24 11.79
C MET A 120 7.14 4.16 12.04
N HIS A 121 7.13 4.93 13.13
CA HIS A 121 8.29 5.74 13.52
C HIS A 121 9.53 4.87 13.77
N GLU A 122 9.38 3.73 14.41
CA GLU A 122 10.46 2.77 14.64
C GLU A 122 11.02 2.23 13.31
N THR A 123 10.16 1.92 12.35
CA THR A 123 10.57 1.47 11.01
C THR A 123 11.35 2.55 10.27
N LEU A 124 10.83 3.78 10.20
CA LEU A 124 11.50 4.91 9.53
C LEU A 124 12.83 5.26 10.21
N THR A 125 12.87 5.23 11.56
CA THR A 125 14.10 5.49 12.34
C THR A 125 15.17 4.45 12.02
N TRP A 126 14.80 3.17 11.99
CA TRP A 126 15.73 2.11 11.60
C TRP A 126 16.28 2.32 10.17
N MET A 127 15.41 2.68 9.21
CA MET A 127 15.86 2.97 7.84
C MET A 127 16.88 4.11 7.81
N ARG A 128 16.62 5.19 8.54
CA ARG A 128 17.55 6.34 8.65
C ARG A 128 18.88 5.94 9.30
N GLU A 129 18.85 5.25 10.42
CA GLU A 129 20.05 4.78 11.12
C GLU A 129 20.91 3.89 10.23
N ARG A 130 20.27 2.95 9.51
CA ARG A 130 20.95 2.12 8.51
C ARG A 130 21.62 2.96 7.43
N ASN A 131 20.91 3.94 6.87
CA ASN A 131 21.46 4.79 5.81
C ASN A 131 22.63 5.65 6.30
N LEU A 132 22.66 6.03 7.58
CA LEU A 132 23.76 6.79 8.17
C LEU A 132 24.99 5.93 8.50
N THR A 133 24.81 4.63 8.73
CA THR A 133 25.88 3.76 9.26
C THR A 133 26.39 2.72 8.24
N ALA A 134 25.55 2.30 7.28
CA ALA A 134 25.92 1.26 6.33
C ALA A 134 26.71 1.82 5.13
N ALA A 135 27.73 1.07 4.67
CA ALA A 135 28.44 1.33 3.42
C ALA A 135 27.65 0.89 2.16
N ALA A 136 26.43 0.40 2.32
CA ALA A 136 25.56 -0.06 1.24
C ALA A 136 24.77 1.11 0.63
N PRO A 137 24.20 0.94 -0.58
CA PRO A 137 23.29 1.93 -1.15
C PRO A 137 22.19 2.35 -0.17
N PRO A 138 21.82 3.63 -0.15
CA PRO A 138 20.81 4.11 0.80
C PRO A 138 19.44 3.49 0.49
N LEU A 139 18.80 2.98 1.52
CA LEU A 139 17.43 2.52 1.49
C LEU A 139 16.50 3.72 1.25
N ARG A 140 15.54 3.56 0.35
CA ARG A 140 14.56 4.60 -0.01
C ARG A 140 13.20 4.32 0.62
N CYS A 141 12.46 5.38 0.94
CA CYS A 141 11.09 5.30 1.44
C CYS A 141 10.18 6.20 0.59
N LEU A 142 9.23 5.61 -0.13
CA LEU A 142 8.43 6.33 -1.13
C LEU A 142 6.94 5.99 -1.00
N GLY A 143 6.10 7.00 -1.20
CA GLY A 143 4.67 6.78 -1.39
C GLY A 143 4.36 6.26 -2.80
N THR A 144 3.30 5.48 -2.93
CA THR A 144 2.84 4.93 -4.21
C THR A 144 1.41 5.32 -4.56
N ASP A 145 0.73 6.03 -3.67
CA ASP A 145 -0.70 6.36 -3.77
C ASP A 145 -0.96 7.75 -4.35
N LEU A 146 -2.23 8.00 -4.67
CA LEU A 146 -2.71 9.26 -5.23
C LEU A 146 -2.45 10.45 -4.28
N PRO A 147 -2.26 11.66 -4.83
CA PRO A 147 -2.02 12.85 -4.03
C PRO A 147 -3.17 13.16 -3.07
N GLY A 148 -2.86 13.75 -1.92
CA GLY A 148 -3.84 14.19 -0.94
C GLY A 148 -4.72 13.07 -0.39
N ALA A 149 -4.21 11.83 -0.27
CA ALA A 149 -5.00 10.65 0.11
C ALA A 149 -6.27 10.48 -0.73
N ALA A 150 -6.17 10.71 -2.04
CA ALA A 150 -7.27 10.71 -3.02
C ALA A 150 -8.31 11.84 -2.82
N GLY A 151 -8.00 12.90 -2.03
CA GLY A 151 -8.91 14.02 -1.81
C GLY A 151 -8.78 15.14 -2.84
N SER A 152 -7.56 15.58 -3.15
CA SER A 152 -7.34 16.74 -4.03
C SER A 152 -6.05 16.64 -4.83
N PRO A 153 -6.05 17.02 -6.12
CA PRO A 153 -4.85 17.12 -6.95
C PRO A 153 -3.97 18.33 -6.62
N LEU A 154 -4.46 19.27 -5.79
CA LEU A 154 -3.76 20.53 -5.54
C LEU A 154 -2.32 20.34 -5.04
N PRO A 155 -2.00 19.47 -4.07
CA PRO A 155 -0.62 19.25 -3.65
C PRO A 155 0.32 18.86 -4.80
N ALA A 156 -0.14 17.97 -5.69
CA ALA A 156 0.65 17.55 -6.85
C ALA A 156 0.84 18.67 -7.86
N LEU A 157 -0.17 19.51 -8.09
CA LEU A 157 -0.09 20.67 -8.98
C LEU A 157 0.87 21.75 -8.44
N GLU A 158 0.92 21.94 -7.14
CA GLU A 158 1.84 22.88 -6.48
C GLU A 158 3.30 22.41 -6.62
N GLU A 159 3.58 21.12 -6.46
CA GLU A 159 4.91 20.54 -6.72
C GLU A 159 5.34 20.70 -8.18
N VAL A 160 4.42 20.47 -9.13
CA VAL A 160 4.69 20.64 -10.57
C VAL A 160 4.93 22.10 -10.94
N ALA A 161 4.35 23.07 -10.21
CA ALA A 161 4.39 24.47 -10.57
C ALA A 161 5.81 25.05 -10.69
N GLY A 162 6.70 24.67 -9.79
CA GLY A 162 8.10 25.09 -9.85
C GLY A 162 8.80 24.61 -11.11
N TYR A 163 8.57 23.36 -11.47
CA TYR A 163 9.10 22.75 -12.68
C TYR A 163 8.55 23.43 -13.95
N VAL A 164 7.24 23.60 -14.06
CA VAL A 164 6.57 24.22 -15.21
C VAL A 164 7.10 25.63 -15.46
N ARG A 165 7.26 26.46 -14.42
CA ARG A 165 7.80 27.83 -14.58
C ARG A 165 9.18 27.85 -15.20
N ARG A 166 10.03 26.88 -14.90
CA ARG A 166 11.41 26.82 -15.43
C ARG A 166 11.53 26.13 -16.77
N ALA A 167 10.83 25.01 -16.94
CA ALA A 167 11.07 24.08 -18.04
C ALA A 167 10.00 24.13 -19.14
N ALA A 168 8.79 24.62 -18.85
CA ALA A 168 7.63 24.61 -19.74
C ALA A 168 6.73 25.85 -19.56
N PRO A 169 7.26 27.10 -19.64
CA PRO A 169 6.47 28.29 -19.37
C PRO A 169 5.24 28.44 -20.26
N GLU A 170 5.22 27.85 -21.44
CA GLU A 170 4.07 27.78 -22.33
C GLU A 170 2.89 26.97 -21.74
N ALA A 171 3.12 26.13 -20.75
CA ALA A 171 2.10 25.35 -20.06
C ALA A 171 1.50 26.07 -18.83
N LEU A 172 1.98 27.28 -18.49
CA LEU A 172 1.53 28.00 -17.29
C LEU A 172 0.04 28.27 -17.27
N ALA A 173 -0.55 28.65 -18.40
CA ALA A 173 -1.99 28.91 -18.48
C ALA A 173 -2.82 27.67 -18.13
N ALA A 174 -2.42 26.49 -18.60
CA ALA A 174 -3.09 25.23 -18.27
C ALA A 174 -2.90 24.87 -16.79
N LEU A 175 -1.71 25.10 -16.23
CA LEU A 175 -1.45 24.90 -14.80
C LEU A 175 -2.33 25.79 -13.92
N GLU A 176 -2.42 27.08 -14.25
CA GLU A 176 -3.24 28.06 -13.52
C GLU A 176 -4.73 27.70 -13.55
N GLN A 177 -5.22 27.23 -14.70
CA GLN A 177 -6.59 26.71 -14.83
C GLN A 177 -6.81 25.50 -13.93
N ALA A 178 -5.93 24.49 -13.98
CA ALA A 178 -6.04 23.30 -13.14
C ALA A 178 -6.01 23.64 -11.65
N VAL A 179 -5.07 24.49 -11.21
CA VAL A 179 -4.95 24.96 -9.83
C VAL A 179 -6.20 25.74 -9.40
N SER A 180 -6.74 26.60 -10.27
CA SER A 180 -7.94 27.39 -9.98
C SER A 180 -9.14 26.51 -9.68
N VAL A 181 -9.37 25.46 -10.47
CA VAL A 181 -10.46 24.51 -10.23
C VAL A 181 -10.17 23.66 -8.99
N ALA A 182 -8.95 23.12 -8.87
CA ALA A 182 -8.55 22.26 -7.74
C ALA A 182 -8.75 22.97 -6.38
N ARG A 183 -8.45 24.24 -6.28
CA ARG A 183 -8.67 25.05 -5.06
C ARG A 183 -10.11 25.14 -4.61
N ARG A 184 -11.08 25.03 -5.53
CA ARG A 184 -12.51 25.14 -5.19
C ARG A 184 -13.03 23.95 -4.40
N PHE A 185 -12.45 22.77 -4.62
CA PHE A 185 -12.84 21.56 -3.90
C PHE A 185 -11.78 21.01 -2.95
N HIS A 186 -10.60 21.64 -2.92
CA HIS A 186 -9.55 21.23 -1.99
C HIS A 186 -10.04 21.26 -0.54
N ASP A 187 -9.80 20.15 0.17
CA ASP A 187 -10.00 20.01 1.60
C ASP A 187 -9.03 18.95 2.12
N PRO A 188 -8.46 19.11 3.33
CA PRO A 188 -7.63 18.09 3.95
C PRO A 188 -8.42 16.82 4.32
N VAL A 189 -9.76 16.92 4.35
CA VAL A 189 -10.67 15.80 4.59
C VAL A 189 -11.14 15.25 3.26
N THR A 190 -10.73 14.02 2.94
CA THR A 190 -10.99 13.38 1.64
C THR A 190 -12.46 13.37 1.27
N ILE A 191 -13.35 12.97 2.19
CA ILE A 191 -14.80 12.90 1.93
C ILE A 191 -15.40 14.27 1.66
N THR A 192 -14.89 15.32 2.31
CA THR A 192 -15.32 16.71 2.09
C THR A 192 -14.86 17.18 0.71
N ALA A 193 -13.61 16.91 0.34
CA ALA A 193 -13.08 17.25 -0.99
C ALA A 193 -13.90 16.56 -2.09
N LEU A 194 -14.23 15.28 -1.92
CA LEU A 194 -15.07 14.53 -2.84
C LEU A 194 -16.47 15.14 -2.99
N GLY A 195 -17.14 15.48 -1.90
CA GLY A 195 -18.46 16.12 -1.93
C GLY A 195 -18.42 17.50 -2.61
N ARG A 196 -17.35 18.28 -2.40
CA ARG A 196 -17.15 19.57 -3.08
C ARG A 196 -16.90 19.37 -4.58
N TYR A 197 -16.12 18.36 -4.98
CA TYR A 197 -15.91 18.05 -6.39
C TYR A 197 -17.22 17.69 -7.09
N GLN A 198 -18.06 16.87 -6.47
CA GLN A 198 -19.39 16.52 -6.98
C GLN A 198 -20.31 17.75 -7.13
N SER A 199 -20.07 18.79 -6.34
CA SER A 199 -20.82 20.05 -6.41
C SER A 199 -20.32 21.03 -7.51
N LEU A 200 -19.19 20.71 -8.18
CA LEU A 200 -18.74 21.46 -9.35
C LEU A 200 -19.67 21.21 -10.53
N GLY A 201 -19.89 22.26 -11.34
CA GLY A 201 -20.61 22.10 -12.60
C GLY A 201 -19.82 21.25 -13.61
N PRO A 202 -20.49 20.54 -14.53
CA PRO A 202 -19.81 19.72 -15.55
C PRO A 202 -18.72 20.47 -16.32
N GLY A 203 -18.96 21.74 -16.66
CA GLY A 203 -17.97 22.57 -17.38
C GLY A 203 -16.70 22.86 -16.57
N GLU A 204 -16.77 22.88 -15.25
CA GLU A 204 -15.60 23.06 -14.38
C GLU A 204 -14.80 21.75 -14.23
N GLN A 205 -15.50 20.64 -14.12
CA GLN A 205 -14.89 19.32 -14.15
C GLN A 205 -14.17 19.09 -15.49
N ASP A 206 -14.81 19.46 -16.62
CA ASP A 206 -14.22 19.37 -17.96
C ASP A 206 -13.01 20.30 -18.12
N LEU A 207 -13.07 21.49 -17.53
CA LEU A 207 -11.95 22.42 -17.52
C LEU A 207 -10.74 21.84 -16.80
N LEU A 208 -10.93 21.17 -15.65
CA LEU A 208 -9.85 20.50 -14.91
C LEU A 208 -9.21 19.40 -15.75
N THR A 209 -10.03 18.49 -16.30
CA THR A 209 -9.53 17.38 -17.12
C THR A 209 -8.77 17.89 -18.36
N SER A 210 -9.31 18.91 -19.05
CA SER A 210 -8.67 19.49 -20.22
C SER A 210 -7.35 20.16 -19.87
N ALA A 211 -7.30 20.90 -18.76
CA ALA A 211 -6.08 21.56 -18.30
C ALA A 211 -4.99 20.54 -17.90
N LEU A 212 -5.35 19.47 -17.18
CA LEU A 212 -4.43 18.38 -16.85
C LEU A 212 -3.90 17.68 -18.11
N SER A 213 -4.77 17.41 -19.09
CA SER A 213 -4.39 16.78 -20.35
C SER A 213 -3.41 17.66 -21.16
N LEU A 214 -3.65 18.97 -21.22
CA LEU A 214 -2.74 19.93 -21.87
C LEU A 214 -1.39 19.98 -21.18
N LEU A 215 -1.37 20.03 -19.82
CA LEU A 215 -0.14 19.97 -19.04
C LEU A 215 0.66 18.71 -19.35
N MET A 216 0.02 17.55 -19.33
CA MET A 216 0.66 16.28 -19.63
C MET A 216 1.27 16.30 -21.04
N GLY A 217 0.54 16.76 -22.03
CA GLY A 217 1.03 16.88 -23.43
C GLY A 217 2.23 17.82 -23.54
N HIS A 218 2.21 18.98 -22.87
CA HIS A 218 3.33 19.91 -22.85
C HIS A 218 4.57 19.31 -22.21
N LEU A 219 4.45 18.68 -21.04
CA LEU A 219 5.59 18.07 -20.37
C LEU A 219 6.12 16.86 -21.15
N GLN A 220 5.24 15.98 -21.62
CA GLN A 220 5.66 14.75 -22.33
C GLN A 220 6.51 15.05 -23.57
N ARG A 221 6.19 16.08 -24.34
CA ARG A 221 7.00 16.48 -25.51
C ARG A 221 8.42 16.96 -25.13
N LEU A 222 8.65 17.38 -23.88
CA LEU A 222 9.93 17.87 -23.40
C LEU A 222 10.84 16.77 -22.86
N ALA A 223 10.35 15.55 -22.66
CA ALA A 223 11.05 14.47 -21.99
C ALA A 223 12.47 14.22 -22.54
N LEU A 224 12.62 14.10 -23.88
CA LEU A 224 13.93 13.87 -24.51
C LEU A 224 14.86 15.07 -24.33
N VAL A 225 14.34 16.29 -24.43
CA VAL A 225 15.12 17.52 -24.26
C VAL A 225 15.64 17.63 -22.82
N GLN A 226 14.80 17.35 -21.84
CA GLN A 226 15.19 17.43 -20.44
C GLN A 226 16.20 16.33 -20.06
N ARG A 227 16.05 15.13 -20.59
CA ARG A 227 17.05 14.06 -20.43
C ARG A 227 18.40 14.45 -21.04
N ALA A 228 18.40 15.02 -22.25
CA ALA A 228 19.63 15.49 -22.91
C ALA A 228 20.33 16.63 -22.14
N ARG A 229 19.57 17.42 -21.36
CA ARG A 229 20.11 18.49 -20.50
C ARG A 229 20.53 18.00 -19.11
N GLY A 230 20.38 16.72 -18.78
CA GLY A 230 20.67 16.17 -17.46
C GLY A 230 19.58 16.37 -16.41
N HIS A 231 18.38 16.86 -16.82
CA HIS A 231 17.24 17.11 -15.93
C HIS A 231 16.16 16.02 -16.02
N GLY A 232 16.50 14.81 -16.52
CA GLY A 232 15.56 13.71 -16.71
C GLY A 232 14.84 13.30 -15.43
N ALA A 233 15.57 13.13 -14.33
CA ALA A 233 14.98 12.69 -13.05
C ALA A 233 13.97 13.72 -12.48
N GLU A 234 14.27 15.01 -12.55
CA GLU A 234 13.37 16.08 -12.15
C GLU A 234 12.11 16.10 -13.04
N HIS A 235 12.31 15.94 -14.34
CA HIS A 235 11.21 15.85 -15.31
C HIS A 235 10.30 14.66 -15.02
N ASP A 236 10.87 13.47 -14.82
CA ASP A 236 10.12 12.25 -14.56
C ASP A 236 9.34 12.34 -13.23
N THR A 237 9.90 13.02 -12.23
CA THR A 237 9.21 13.29 -10.96
C THR A 237 8.03 14.24 -11.16
N ALA A 238 8.21 15.35 -11.89
CA ALA A 238 7.14 16.29 -12.21
C ALA A 238 6.00 15.63 -13.02
N MET A 239 6.35 14.79 -14.00
CA MET A 239 5.37 13.99 -14.75
C MET A 239 4.60 13.05 -13.84
N TRP A 240 5.24 12.47 -12.81
CA TRP A 240 4.57 11.52 -11.92
C TRP A 240 3.60 12.22 -10.97
N HIS A 241 3.95 13.39 -10.44
CA HIS A 241 2.99 14.24 -9.71
C HIS A 241 1.77 14.57 -10.58
N LEU A 242 2.00 15.00 -11.81
CA LEU A 242 0.92 15.36 -12.72
C LEU A 242 0.05 14.17 -13.11
N ARG A 243 0.66 12.98 -13.29
CA ARG A 243 -0.07 11.74 -13.56
C ARG A 243 -0.98 11.36 -12.37
N GLY A 244 -0.49 11.52 -11.14
CA GLY A 244 -1.31 11.33 -9.93
C GLY A 244 -2.48 12.30 -9.87
N ALA A 245 -2.28 13.57 -10.22
CA ALA A 245 -3.35 14.56 -10.32
C ALA A 245 -4.40 14.18 -11.37
N TRP A 246 -3.97 13.64 -12.51
CA TRP A 246 -4.86 13.18 -13.57
C TRP A 246 -5.66 11.94 -13.16
N TYR A 247 -5.01 10.92 -12.57
CA TYR A 247 -5.72 9.73 -12.07
C TYR A 247 -6.74 10.08 -11.00
N LEU A 248 -6.43 11.07 -10.16
CA LEU A 248 -7.36 11.54 -9.13
C LEU A 248 -8.59 12.23 -9.75
N ASP A 249 -8.42 13.03 -10.80
CA ASP A 249 -9.56 13.60 -11.55
C ASP A 249 -10.44 12.49 -12.17
N GLN A 250 -9.83 11.44 -12.75
CA GLN A 250 -10.57 10.29 -13.29
C GLN A 250 -11.33 9.55 -12.19
N LEU A 251 -10.70 9.32 -11.02
CA LEU A 251 -11.35 8.71 -9.85
C LEU A 251 -12.58 9.51 -9.42
N HIS A 252 -12.46 10.84 -9.30
CA HIS A 252 -13.58 11.69 -8.91
C HIS A 252 -14.72 11.64 -9.90
N ARG A 253 -14.41 11.62 -11.21
CA ARG A 253 -15.41 11.50 -12.28
C ARG A 253 -16.13 10.15 -12.23
N ALA A 254 -15.38 9.06 -12.15
CA ALA A 254 -15.93 7.72 -12.08
C ALA A 254 -16.78 7.53 -10.82
N ASN A 255 -16.34 8.05 -9.67
CA ASN A 255 -17.11 7.98 -8.43
C ASN A 255 -18.49 8.65 -8.54
N ALA A 256 -18.59 9.75 -9.29
CA ALA A 256 -19.88 10.41 -9.51
C ALA A 256 -20.83 9.61 -10.43
N GLN A 257 -20.31 8.71 -11.26
CA GLN A 257 -21.06 7.95 -12.26
C GLN A 257 -21.27 6.49 -11.86
N GLU A 258 -20.29 5.85 -11.29
CA GLU A 258 -20.20 4.39 -11.08
C GLU A 258 -20.13 4.00 -9.60
N GLY A 259 -19.92 4.96 -8.69
CA GLY A 259 -19.70 4.72 -7.27
C GLY A 259 -18.23 4.51 -6.89
N PHE A 260 -17.97 4.56 -5.59
CA PHE A 260 -16.60 4.60 -5.06
C PHE A 260 -15.80 3.30 -5.30
N GLU A 261 -16.45 2.15 -5.23
CA GLU A 261 -15.78 0.86 -5.40
C GLU A 261 -15.17 0.74 -6.80
N SER A 262 -15.96 0.99 -7.86
CA SER A 262 -15.47 0.97 -9.24
C SER A 262 -14.41 2.05 -9.47
N ALA A 263 -14.64 3.27 -8.98
CA ALA A 263 -13.72 4.38 -9.09
C ALA A 263 -12.35 4.12 -8.43
N SER A 264 -12.33 3.34 -7.33
CA SER A 264 -11.09 3.02 -6.60
C SER A 264 -10.05 2.30 -7.46
N THR A 265 -10.46 1.65 -8.55
CA THR A 265 -9.58 1.01 -9.52
C THR A 265 -8.55 1.98 -10.13
N PHE A 266 -8.90 3.26 -10.32
CA PHE A 266 -7.94 4.27 -10.78
C PHE A 266 -6.79 4.50 -9.79
N ARG A 267 -7.07 4.40 -8.49
CA ARG A 267 -6.07 4.45 -7.43
C ARG A 267 -5.11 3.26 -7.51
N ASP A 268 -5.66 2.06 -7.67
CA ASP A 268 -4.89 0.83 -7.74
C ASP A 268 -4.00 0.76 -8.99
N VAL A 269 -4.48 1.24 -10.15
CA VAL A 269 -3.65 1.38 -11.37
C VAL A 269 -2.47 2.30 -11.11
N TYR A 270 -2.70 3.49 -10.52
CA TYR A 270 -1.61 4.42 -10.20
C TYR A 270 -0.60 3.83 -9.23
N MET A 271 -1.08 3.11 -8.21
CA MET A 271 -0.23 2.42 -7.23
C MET A 271 0.65 1.36 -7.92
N ALA A 272 0.07 0.53 -8.78
CA ALA A 272 0.82 -0.48 -9.55
C ALA A 272 1.86 0.15 -10.47
N GLU A 273 1.49 1.18 -11.23
CA GLU A 273 2.43 1.90 -12.11
C GLU A 273 3.55 2.60 -11.31
N SER A 274 3.25 3.11 -10.10
CA SER A 274 4.25 3.69 -9.18
C SER A 274 5.30 2.65 -8.80
N VAL A 275 4.88 1.42 -8.46
CA VAL A 275 5.81 0.32 -8.15
C VAL A 275 6.62 -0.09 -9.38
N LEU A 276 5.97 -0.28 -10.54
CA LEU A 276 6.66 -0.67 -11.79
C LEU A 276 7.75 0.34 -12.17
N ARG A 277 7.48 1.63 -12.00
CA ARG A 277 8.47 2.69 -12.24
C ARG A 277 9.70 2.57 -11.32
N LEU A 278 9.52 2.13 -10.08
CA LEU A 278 10.62 1.95 -9.13
C LEU A 278 11.55 0.78 -9.49
N LEU A 279 11.12 -0.14 -10.35
CA LEU A 279 11.92 -1.30 -10.79
C LEU A 279 12.91 -0.96 -11.90
N GLU A 280 12.89 0.25 -12.44
CA GLU A 280 13.85 0.70 -13.43
C GLU A 280 15.28 0.62 -12.85
N GLY A 281 16.23 0.14 -13.65
CA GLY A 281 17.62 -0.01 -13.20
C GLY A 281 17.92 -1.26 -12.35
N GLY A 282 16.97 -2.20 -12.21
CA GLY A 282 17.20 -3.47 -11.50
C GLY A 282 16.91 -3.42 -10.00
N THR A 283 16.32 -2.35 -9.51
CA THR A 283 15.93 -2.15 -8.10
C THR A 283 14.93 -3.23 -7.63
N ARG A 284 15.05 -3.65 -6.37
CA ARG A 284 14.08 -4.54 -5.69
C ARG A 284 13.25 -3.75 -4.69
N VAL A 285 11.93 -3.96 -4.70
CA VAL A 285 10.95 -3.15 -3.98
C VAL A 285 10.17 -3.99 -2.98
N VAL A 286 10.08 -3.54 -1.73
CA VAL A 286 9.10 -4.01 -0.75
C VAL A 286 7.90 -3.05 -0.81
N LEU A 287 6.73 -3.55 -1.20
CA LEU A 287 5.49 -2.80 -1.18
C LEU A 287 4.72 -3.10 0.12
N ALA A 288 4.42 -2.10 0.92
CA ALA A 288 3.59 -2.25 2.12
C ALA A 288 2.25 -1.53 1.92
N ALA A 289 1.19 -2.31 1.84
CA ALA A 289 -0.16 -1.83 1.64
C ALA A 289 -1.19 -2.78 2.29
N HIS A 290 -2.46 -2.40 2.31
CA HIS A 290 -3.53 -3.27 2.77
C HIS A 290 -3.60 -4.56 1.94
N ASN A 291 -4.03 -5.69 2.52
CA ASN A 291 -4.19 -6.98 1.83
C ASN A 291 -5.01 -6.85 0.54
N TRP A 292 -6.03 -5.99 0.54
CA TRP A 292 -6.83 -5.67 -0.64
C TRP A 292 -5.97 -5.22 -1.83
N HIS A 293 -5.06 -4.29 -1.60
CA HIS A 293 -4.25 -3.71 -2.68
C HIS A 293 -3.16 -4.65 -3.21
N ILE A 294 -2.70 -5.60 -2.39
CA ILE A 294 -1.58 -6.48 -2.78
C ILE A 294 -2.02 -7.83 -3.37
N GLN A 295 -3.30 -8.19 -3.27
CA GLN A 295 -3.79 -9.48 -3.79
C GLN A 295 -3.59 -9.59 -5.30
N ARG A 296 -3.28 -10.81 -5.76
CA ARG A 296 -2.95 -11.13 -7.16
C ARG A 296 -4.19 -11.30 -8.05
N THR A 297 -5.35 -11.49 -7.45
CA THR A 297 -6.60 -11.80 -8.15
C THR A 297 -7.50 -10.59 -8.26
N PRO A 298 -8.22 -10.45 -9.38
CA PRO A 298 -9.37 -9.56 -9.44
C PRO A 298 -10.42 -9.94 -8.39
N ALA A 299 -11.19 -8.97 -7.96
CA ALA A 299 -12.43 -9.15 -7.20
C ALA A 299 -13.62 -8.60 -8.01
N ALA A 300 -14.80 -8.62 -7.45
CA ALA A 300 -15.98 -8.01 -8.07
C ALA A 300 -16.74 -7.16 -7.03
N ASP A 301 -17.37 -6.08 -7.50
CA ASP A 301 -18.31 -5.33 -6.69
C ASP A 301 -19.64 -6.08 -6.51
N SER A 302 -20.57 -5.51 -5.78
CA SER A 302 -21.89 -6.08 -5.53
C SER A 302 -22.76 -6.26 -6.79
N GLN A 303 -22.35 -5.63 -7.91
CA GLN A 303 -23.02 -5.73 -9.21
C GLN A 303 -22.29 -6.68 -10.18
N GLY A 304 -21.16 -7.24 -9.76
CA GLY A 304 -20.34 -8.14 -10.57
C GLY A 304 -19.36 -7.43 -11.50
N ASN A 305 -19.16 -6.11 -11.37
CA ASN A 305 -18.12 -5.40 -12.12
C ASN A 305 -16.74 -5.74 -11.57
N PRO A 306 -15.72 -5.89 -12.44
CA PRO A 306 -14.38 -6.25 -11.99
C PRO A 306 -13.74 -5.11 -11.17
N LEU A 307 -13.24 -5.45 -10.00
CA LEU A 307 -12.37 -4.62 -9.18
C LEU A 307 -10.94 -5.14 -9.32
N LEU A 308 -10.03 -4.28 -9.76
CA LEU A 308 -8.66 -4.66 -10.08
C LEU A 308 -7.68 -4.03 -9.09
N PRO A 309 -7.29 -4.75 -8.03
CA PRO A 309 -6.30 -4.25 -7.07
C PRO A 309 -4.92 -4.10 -7.71
N ALA A 310 -4.06 -3.26 -7.14
CA ALA A 310 -2.71 -3.01 -7.63
C ALA A 310 -1.89 -4.31 -7.78
N GLY A 311 -2.06 -5.26 -6.87
CA GLY A 311 -1.41 -6.57 -6.91
C GLY A 311 -1.80 -7.40 -8.12
N ALA A 312 -3.05 -7.29 -8.62
CA ALA A 312 -3.47 -7.97 -9.85
C ALA A 312 -2.73 -7.39 -11.08
N HIS A 313 -2.59 -6.07 -11.16
CA HIS A 313 -1.81 -5.39 -12.20
C HIS A 313 -0.31 -5.77 -12.12
N LEU A 314 0.25 -5.79 -10.90
CA LEU A 314 1.65 -6.19 -10.67
C LEU A 314 1.87 -7.67 -11.04
N ALA A 315 0.96 -8.56 -10.65
CA ALA A 315 1.04 -9.97 -10.99
C ALA A 315 0.97 -10.21 -12.51
N ALA A 316 0.11 -9.48 -13.21
CA ALA A 316 0.02 -9.56 -14.67
C ALA A 316 1.29 -9.04 -15.37
N ALA A 317 1.91 -7.99 -14.84
CA ALA A 317 3.11 -7.39 -15.42
C ALA A 317 4.41 -8.15 -15.10
N LEU A 318 4.50 -8.75 -13.92
CA LEU A 318 5.75 -9.29 -13.36
C LEU A 318 5.76 -10.81 -13.22
N GLY A 319 4.60 -11.48 -13.24
CA GLY A 319 4.54 -12.94 -13.07
C GLY A 319 5.21 -13.38 -11.76
N ASP A 320 6.27 -14.19 -11.89
CA ASP A 320 7.03 -14.74 -10.76
C ASP A 320 7.95 -13.71 -10.08
N ASP A 321 8.17 -12.56 -10.68
CA ASP A 321 8.91 -11.44 -10.06
C ASP A 321 8.08 -10.68 -9.01
N TYR A 322 6.79 -11.00 -8.85
CA TYR A 322 5.89 -10.46 -7.83
C TYR A 322 5.52 -11.52 -6.80
N ARG A 323 5.66 -11.21 -5.50
CA ARG A 323 5.20 -12.05 -4.39
C ARG A 323 4.30 -11.24 -3.47
N ALA A 324 3.13 -11.80 -3.15
CA ALA A 324 2.17 -11.23 -2.22
C ALA A 324 2.14 -12.04 -0.92
N ILE A 325 2.50 -11.42 0.19
CA ILE A 325 2.42 -11.99 1.54
C ILE A 325 1.28 -11.28 2.27
N GLY A 326 0.14 -11.95 2.40
CA GLY A 326 -0.98 -11.46 3.20
C GLY A 326 -0.64 -11.50 4.69
N VAL A 327 -1.05 -10.48 5.44
CA VAL A 327 -0.88 -10.46 6.91
C VAL A 327 -2.27 -10.40 7.55
N THR A 328 -2.56 -11.35 8.44
CA THR A 328 -3.88 -11.50 9.06
C THR A 328 -3.80 -12.01 10.50
N SER A 329 -4.95 -12.14 11.19
CA SER A 329 -5.01 -12.56 12.58
C SER A 329 -6.31 -13.26 12.94
N SER A 330 -6.30 -14.02 14.07
CA SER A 330 -7.44 -14.77 14.56
C SER A 330 -8.11 -14.18 15.80
N LEU A 331 -7.34 -13.60 16.72
CA LEU A 331 -7.81 -13.18 18.03
C LEU A 331 -7.39 -11.74 18.36
N GLY A 332 -8.05 -11.17 19.38
CA GLY A 332 -7.62 -9.88 19.94
C GLY A 332 -8.49 -8.72 19.50
N ARG A 333 -7.85 -7.69 18.93
CA ARG A 333 -8.49 -6.43 18.58
C ARG A 333 -8.25 -6.12 17.10
N THR A 334 -9.20 -5.40 16.52
CA THR A 334 -9.06 -4.75 15.22
C THR A 334 -9.38 -3.27 15.34
N THR A 335 -9.31 -2.54 14.26
CA THR A 335 -9.71 -1.14 14.24
C THR A 335 -10.87 -0.92 13.26
N THR A 336 -11.76 -0.03 13.62
CA THR A 336 -12.88 0.42 12.78
C THR A 336 -12.84 1.93 12.64
N LEU A 337 -13.17 2.43 11.47
CA LEU A 337 -13.34 3.86 11.25
C LEU A 337 -14.74 4.26 11.70
N GLY A 338 -14.82 5.16 12.70
CA GLY A 338 -16.08 5.74 13.14
C GLY A 338 -16.60 6.80 12.18
N GLU A 339 -17.91 7.02 12.24
CA GLU A 339 -18.58 8.03 11.42
C GLU A 339 -17.95 9.43 11.59
N PRO A 340 -17.87 10.24 10.52
CA PRO A 340 -17.46 11.62 10.61
C PRO A 340 -18.35 12.42 11.57
N THR A 341 -17.71 13.29 12.37
CA THR A 341 -18.40 14.25 13.22
C THR A 341 -17.86 15.68 12.94
N PRO A 342 -18.57 16.74 13.35
CA PRO A 342 -18.07 18.11 13.20
C PRO A 342 -16.67 18.30 13.80
N GLU A 343 -16.37 17.64 14.94
CA GLU A 343 -15.07 17.70 15.63
C GLU A 343 -14.03 16.77 14.98
N ARG A 344 -14.47 15.76 14.26
CA ARG A 344 -13.63 14.76 13.59
C ARG A 344 -14.18 14.46 12.20
N PRO A 345 -14.04 15.38 11.27
CA PRO A 345 -14.66 15.27 9.95
C PRO A 345 -14.08 14.16 9.06
N GLN A 346 -12.92 13.60 9.40
CA GLN A 346 -12.37 12.40 8.75
C GLN A 346 -12.79 11.09 9.47
N GLY A 347 -13.66 11.17 10.48
CA GLY A 347 -13.88 10.08 11.40
C GLY A 347 -12.71 9.92 12.39
N ALA A 348 -12.74 8.88 13.17
CA ALA A 348 -11.65 8.48 14.06
C ALA A 348 -11.54 6.95 14.06
N TRP A 349 -10.32 6.47 14.21
CA TRP A 349 -10.09 5.04 14.35
C TRP A 349 -10.36 4.62 15.79
N TYR A 350 -11.21 3.62 15.94
CA TYR A 350 -11.58 3.05 17.23
C TYR A 350 -11.14 1.60 17.31
N ASP A 351 -10.67 1.23 18.50
CA ASP A 351 -10.39 -0.14 18.87
C ASP A 351 -11.69 -0.95 18.98
N ALA A 352 -11.76 -2.10 18.35
CA ALA A 352 -12.91 -2.98 18.30
C ALA A 352 -12.53 -4.44 18.59
N PRO A 353 -13.40 -5.24 19.19
CA PRO A 353 -13.19 -6.68 19.31
C PRO A 353 -13.01 -7.30 17.93
N LEU A 354 -12.03 -8.18 17.77
CA LEU A 354 -11.87 -8.96 16.55
C LEU A 354 -12.90 -10.11 16.56
N PRO A 355 -13.80 -10.21 15.57
CA PRO A 355 -14.69 -11.35 15.45
C PRO A 355 -13.89 -12.66 15.28
N PRO A 356 -14.41 -13.81 15.74
CA PRO A 356 -13.74 -15.08 15.53
C PRO A 356 -13.57 -15.36 14.02
N PRO A 357 -12.58 -16.21 13.64
CA PRO A 357 -12.45 -16.64 12.27
C PRO A 357 -13.72 -17.26 11.72
N ALA A 358 -14.13 -16.87 10.51
CA ALA A 358 -15.27 -17.45 9.82
C ALA A 358 -14.94 -18.85 9.27
N GLU A 359 -15.95 -19.70 9.12
CA GLU A 359 -15.80 -20.96 8.43
C GLU A 359 -15.36 -20.71 6.96
N GLY A 360 -14.38 -21.46 6.47
CA GLY A 360 -13.81 -21.25 5.14
C GLY A 360 -12.87 -20.05 5.02
N SER A 361 -12.61 -19.33 6.13
CA SER A 361 -11.55 -18.31 6.13
C SER A 361 -10.19 -18.93 6.39
N ILE A 362 -9.15 -18.32 5.82
CA ILE A 362 -7.77 -18.81 5.99
C ILE A 362 -7.33 -18.71 7.46
N GLU A 363 -7.85 -17.75 8.22
CA GLU A 363 -7.55 -17.51 9.62
C GLU A 363 -7.98 -18.69 10.51
N ALA A 364 -9.04 -19.42 10.13
CA ALA A 364 -9.53 -20.59 10.86
C ALA A 364 -8.57 -21.78 10.80
N ALA A 365 -7.66 -21.81 9.84
CA ALA A 365 -6.72 -22.92 9.65
C ALA A 365 -5.42 -22.78 10.48
N PHE A 366 -5.17 -21.61 11.06
CA PHE A 366 -3.93 -21.39 11.80
C PHE A 366 -4.07 -21.68 13.30
N PRO A 367 -3.01 -22.28 13.93
CA PRO A 367 -2.97 -22.43 15.37
C PRO A 367 -2.85 -21.08 16.09
N THR A 368 -3.48 -20.94 17.24
CA THR A 368 -3.48 -19.69 18.03
C THR A 368 -2.57 -19.74 19.27
N ASP A 369 -1.81 -20.80 19.43
CA ASP A 369 -0.82 -21.01 20.52
C ASP A 369 0.60 -20.52 20.16
N ARG A 370 0.79 -20.02 18.94
CA ARG A 370 2.04 -19.41 18.47
C ARG A 370 1.91 -17.89 18.47
N LEU A 371 3.02 -17.17 18.61
CA LEU A 371 2.97 -15.70 18.54
C LEU A 371 2.56 -15.24 17.12
N TRP A 372 3.29 -15.74 16.13
CA TRP A 372 2.92 -15.62 14.73
C TRP A 372 3.55 -16.75 13.89
N THR A 373 2.99 -16.98 12.73
CA THR A 373 3.42 -18.02 11.81
C THR A 373 3.49 -17.47 10.37
N LEU A 374 4.41 -18.03 9.58
CA LEU A 374 4.51 -17.74 8.15
C LEU A 374 4.35 -19.05 7.37
N ALA A 375 3.31 -19.12 6.53
CA ALA A 375 2.99 -20.26 5.69
C ALA A 375 3.18 -19.94 4.21
N ASP A 376 4.00 -20.70 3.49
CA ASP A 376 4.12 -20.65 2.03
C ASP A 376 2.93 -21.42 1.41
N LEU A 377 1.95 -20.71 0.85
CA LEU A 377 0.76 -21.31 0.23
C LEU A 377 1.11 -22.04 -1.06
N ARG A 378 2.15 -21.62 -1.78
CA ARG A 378 2.59 -22.28 -3.01
C ARG A 378 3.23 -23.63 -2.69
N ALA A 379 4.03 -23.69 -1.62
CA ALA A 379 4.61 -24.95 -1.14
C ALA A 379 3.55 -25.88 -0.57
N ALA A 380 2.50 -25.36 0.08
CA ALA A 380 1.40 -26.15 0.62
C ALA A 380 0.54 -26.79 -0.47
N ARG A 381 0.25 -26.06 -1.55
CA ARG A 381 -0.76 -26.42 -2.59
C ARG A 381 -0.63 -27.87 -3.15
N PRO A 382 0.55 -28.40 -3.47
CA PRO A 382 0.66 -29.78 -3.96
C PRO A 382 0.39 -30.86 -2.90
N HIS A 383 0.37 -30.50 -1.62
CA HIS A 383 0.29 -31.43 -0.47
C HIS A 383 -1.08 -31.45 0.22
N ILE A 384 -1.98 -30.54 -0.15
CA ILE A 384 -3.30 -30.37 0.49
C ILE A 384 -4.42 -30.67 -0.51
N ASP A 385 -5.62 -30.97 -0.01
CA ASP A 385 -6.82 -31.28 -0.82
C ASP A 385 -7.95 -30.22 -0.64
N ASP A 386 -7.79 -29.28 0.28
CA ASP A 386 -8.79 -28.30 0.67
C ASP A 386 -8.45 -26.84 0.26
N ALA A 387 -7.44 -26.63 -0.59
CA ALA A 387 -7.04 -25.27 -1.02
C ALA A 387 -8.22 -24.43 -1.56
N ALA A 388 -9.11 -25.07 -2.32
CA ALA A 388 -10.27 -24.41 -2.92
C ALA A 388 -11.39 -24.06 -1.92
N SER A 389 -11.33 -24.52 -0.67
CA SER A 389 -12.31 -24.18 0.36
C SER A 389 -12.04 -22.83 1.02
N PHE A 390 -10.79 -22.29 0.88
CA PHE A 390 -10.41 -21.00 1.47
C PHE A 390 -10.78 -19.87 0.53
N GLN A 391 -12.06 -19.44 0.60
CA GLN A 391 -12.64 -18.38 -0.23
C GLN A 391 -12.83 -17.07 0.53
N HIS A 392 -12.38 -17.00 1.78
CA HIS A 392 -12.55 -15.81 2.60
C HIS A 392 -11.25 -15.42 3.27
N SER A 393 -10.96 -14.12 3.32
CA SER A 393 -9.89 -13.54 4.11
C SER A 393 -10.39 -12.32 4.86
N ARG A 394 -9.88 -12.14 6.05
CA ARG A 394 -10.26 -11.04 6.95
C ARG A 394 -9.94 -9.67 6.35
N MET A 395 -10.86 -8.75 6.52
CA MET A 395 -10.68 -7.32 6.31
C MET A 395 -11.28 -6.58 7.52
N ALA A 396 -10.43 -6.08 8.42
CA ALA A 396 -10.83 -5.50 9.70
C ALA A 396 -11.75 -6.44 10.50
N ASP A 397 -13.01 -6.09 10.68
CA ASP A 397 -14.02 -6.84 11.44
C ASP A 397 -14.99 -7.68 10.58
N TYR A 398 -14.72 -7.79 9.26
CA TYR A 398 -15.49 -8.61 8.33
C TYR A 398 -14.59 -9.47 7.44
N PHE A 399 -15.16 -10.22 6.50
CA PHE A 399 -14.44 -11.08 5.57
C PHE A 399 -14.77 -10.70 4.13
N LEU A 400 -13.74 -10.69 3.29
CA LEU A 400 -13.88 -10.55 1.85
C LEU A 400 -13.89 -11.90 1.16
N ASP A 401 -14.70 -12.02 0.12
CA ASP A 401 -14.72 -13.17 -0.77
C ASP A 401 -13.54 -13.10 -1.75
N ILE A 402 -12.49 -13.82 -1.44
CA ILE A 402 -11.29 -13.95 -2.30
C ILE A 402 -10.75 -15.37 -2.28
N PRO A 403 -10.31 -15.91 -3.43
CA PRO A 403 -9.66 -17.22 -3.49
C PRO A 403 -8.23 -17.12 -2.93
N VAL A 404 -8.07 -17.34 -1.62
CA VAL A 404 -6.87 -17.03 -0.85
C VAL A 404 -5.60 -17.62 -1.44
N PHE A 405 -5.64 -18.87 -1.90
CA PHE A 405 -4.49 -19.55 -2.48
C PHE A 405 -4.08 -19.02 -3.87
N GLU A 406 -4.96 -18.33 -4.58
CA GLU A 406 -4.67 -17.61 -5.82
C GLU A 406 -4.24 -16.17 -5.54
N ALA A 407 -4.82 -15.57 -4.50
CA ALA A 407 -4.63 -14.16 -4.15
C ALA A 407 -3.27 -13.88 -3.49
N PHE A 408 -2.73 -14.85 -2.72
CA PHE A 408 -1.47 -14.68 -1.99
C PHE A 408 -0.51 -15.84 -2.24
N ASP A 409 0.79 -15.54 -2.22
CA ASP A 409 1.87 -16.54 -2.28
C ASP A 409 2.17 -17.13 -0.89
N ALA A 410 1.97 -16.33 0.16
CA ALA A 410 2.15 -16.72 1.56
C ALA A 410 1.22 -15.93 2.49
N ILE A 411 1.00 -16.46 3.69
CA ILE A 411 0.28 -15.79 4.77
C ILE A 411 1.17 -15.70 6.01
N ALA A 412 1.33 -14.50 6.52
CA ALA A 412 1.84 -14.24 7.87
C ALA A 412 0.63 -14.07 8.81
N HIS A 413 0.43 -15.04 9.70
CA HIS A 413 -0.68 -15.07 10.63
C HIS A 413 -0.22 -14.70 12.04
N VAL A 414 -0.81 -13.68 12.63
CA VAL A 414 -0.61 -13.26 14.02
C VAL A 414 -1.75 -13.81 14.86
N SER A 415 -1.42 -14.55 15.93
CA SER A 415 -2.46 -15.20 16.74
C SER A 415 -3.35 -14.20 17.46
N ARG A 416 -2.77 -13.12 17.97
CA ARG A 416 -3.49 -12.09 18.73
C ARG A 416 -2.98 -10.69 18.39
N THR A 417 -3.89 -9.79 18.13
CA THR A 417 -3.64 -8.41 17.74
C THR A 417 -4.13 -7.39 18.77
N THR A 418 -3.48 -6.21 18.75
CA THR A 418 -3.85 -5.02 19.53
C THR A 418 -3.77 -3.77 18.64
N GLY A 419 -4.59 -2.77 18.93
CA GLY A 419 -4.51 -1.47 18.27
C GLY A 419 -3.20 -0.74 18.62
N THR A 420 -2.77 0.17 17.75
CA THR A 420 -1.68 1.11 18.03
C THR A 420 -2.10 2.17 19.06
N ASP A 421 -1.14 2.82 19.73
CA ASP A 421 -1.40 3.70 20.88
C ASP A 421 -2.28 4.93 20.58
N HIS A 422 -2.39 5.35 19.31
CA HIS A 422 -3.21 6.51 18.92
C HIS A 422 -4.66 6.17 18.55
N VAL A 423 -5.02 4.89 18.52
CA VAL A 423 -6.40 4.44 18.29
C VAL A 423 -7.24 4.72 19.53
N LEU A 424 -8.45 5.25 19.32
CA LEU A 424 -9.32 5.62 20.43
C LEU A 424 -10.08 4.40 20.96
N THR A 425 -10.22 4.31 22.27
CA THR A 425 -11.17 3.38 22.87
C THR A 425 -12.58 3.99 22.77
N ARG A 426 -13.55 3.27 22.19
CA ARG A 426 -14.93 3.67 22.27
C ARG A 426 -15.33 3.67 23.75
N ALA A 427 -15.87 4.78 24.25
CA ALA A 427 -16.59 4.75 25.51
C ALA A 427 -17.72 3.73 25.36
N GLU A 428 -17.79 2.74 26.25
CA GLU A 428 -18.93 1.84 26.35
C GLU A 428 -20.15 2.72 26.68
N GLY A 429 -21.08 2.82 25.73
CA GLY A 429 -22.32 3.57 25.87
C GLY A 429 -23.38 2.78 26.63
#